data_56863e03c471246f9f28167775c4a943
#
_entry.id   56863e03c471246f9f28167775c4a943
#
_cell.length_a   1.000
_cell.length_b   1.000
_cell.length_c   1.000
_cell.angle_alpha   90.00
_cell.angle_beta   90.00
_cell.angle_gamma   90.00
#
_symmetry.space_group_name_H-M   'P 1'
#
loop_
_entity.id
_entity.type
_entity.pdbx_description
1 polymer ?
#
loop_
_entity_poly.entity_id
_entity_poly.type
_entity_poly.pdbx_seq_one_letter_code
_entity_poly.pdbx_strand_id
1 'polypeptide(L)'
;MAYQLIWTAEADSDFHSIMHYLRENWSVYSAQKFAERTIKKLDKIAAMPYQPKFTSQPTVQMIKLDRKNVLFFTVENNNIILLSIYPYKKDITKSSHY
;
A
#
# COMPACT_ATOMS: atom_id res chain seq x y z
N MET A 1 -18.18 10.83 -5.33
CA MET A 1 -17.98 9.51 -5.94
C MET A 1 -16.68 8.89 -5.47
N ALA A 2 -16.73 7.66 -5.03
CA ALA A 2 -15.53 6.96 -4.60
C ALA A 2 -14.70 6.51 -5.82
N TYR A 3 -13.40 6.54 -5.68
CA TYR A 3 -12.49 6.02 -6.70
C TYR A 3 -12.48 4.49 -6.62
N GLN A 4 -12.16 3.86 -7.73
CA GLN A 4 -12.04 2.41 -7.79
C GLN A 4 -10.60 1.99 -7.49
N LEU A 5 -10.45 1.02 -6.59
CA LEU A 5 -9.13 0.48 -6.24
C LEU A 5 -8.76 -0.64 -7.20
N ILE A 6 -7.57 -0.57 -7.76
CA ILE A 6 -7.06 -1.58 -8.68
C ILE A 6 -5.74 -2.11 -8.13
N TRP A 7 -5.70 -3.41 -7.83
CA TRP A 7 -4.50 -4.07 -7.37
C TRP A 7 -3.68 -4.54 -8.56
N THR A 8 -2.43 -4.10 -8.64
CA THR A 8 -1.49 -4.69 -9.59
C THR A 8 -1.08 -6.07 -9.08
N ALA A 9 -0.52 -6.89 -9.97
CA ALA A 9 0.00 -8.20 -9.56
C ALA A 9 1.09 -8.06 -8.51
N GLU A 10 1.94 -7.03 -8.63
CA GLU A 10 3.00 -6.77 -7.66
C GLU A 10 2.44 -6.43 -6.29
N ALA A 11 1.49 -5.50 -6.22
CA ALA A 11 0.90 -5.10 -4.95
C ALA A 11 0.15 -6.26 -4.28
N ASP A 12 -0.56 -7.05 -5.08
CA ASP A 12 -1.27 -8.22 -4.58
C ASP A 12 -0.31 -9.25 -3.99
N SER A 13 0.77 -9.51 -4.72
CA SER A 13 1.82 -10.42 -4.24
C SER A 13 2.46 -9.93 -2.96
N ASP A 14 2.77 -8.63 -2.89
CA ASP A 14 3.35 -8.02 -1.69
C ASP A 14 2.43 -8.19 -0.49
N PHE A 15 1.13 -7.93 -0.68
CA PHE A 15 0.15 -8.07 0.39
C PHE A 15 0.09 -9.49 0.92
N HIS A 16 0.02 -10.47 0.01
CA HIS A 16 -0.04 -11.88 0.41
C HIS A 16 1.25 -12.35 1.08
N SER A 17 2.40 -11.85 0.65
CA SER A 17 3.69 -12.16 1.28
C SER A 17 3.73 -11.65 2.73
N ILE A 18 3.23 -10.44 2.96
CA ILE A 18 3.17 -9.90 4.33
C ILE A 18 2.22 -10.71 5.19
N MET A 19 1.04 -11.05 4.66
CA MET A 19 0.06 -11.86 5.38
C MET A 19 0.64 -13.21 5.76
N HIS A 20 1.34 -13.86 4.82
CA HIS A 20 1.98 -15.15 5.07
C HIS A 20 3.04 -15.02 6.17
N TYR A 21 3.91 -14.00 6.08
CA TYR A 21 4.95 -13.76 7.07
C TYR A 21 4.35 -13.58 8.46
N LEU A 22 3.30 -12.78 8.58
CA LEU A 22 2.67 -12.51 9.86
C LEU A 22 2.04 -13.76 10.46
N ARG A 23 1.38 -14.59 9.64
CA ARG A 23 0.80 -15.84 10.12
C ARG A 23 1.86 -16.83 10.59
N GLU A 24 2.97 -16.92 9.86
CA GLU A 24 4.01 -17.91 10.16
C GLU A 24 4.91 -17.51 11.31
N ASN A 25 5.18 -16.22 11.47
CA ASN A 25 6.14 -15.73 12.45
C ASN A 25 5.51 -15.07 13.67
N TRP A 26 4.25 -14.71 13.59
CA TRP A 26 3.53 -14.08 14.70
C TRP A 26 2.25 -14.82 15.02
N SER A 27 1.14 -14.46 14.35
CA SER A 27 -0.14 -15.10 14.62
C SER A 27 -1.14 -14.78 13.52
N VAL A 28 -2.21 -15.58 13.46
CA VAL A 28 -3.36 -15.30 12.60
C VAL A 28 -3.97 -13.95 12.98
N TYR A 29 -3.99 -13.65 14.27
CA TYR A 29 -4.52 -12.37 14.75
C TYR A 29 -3.73 -11.18 14.19
N SER A 30 -2.41 -11.27 14.19
CA SER A 30 -1.55 -10.22 13.63
C SER A 30 -1.82 -10.00 12.14
N ALA A 31 -1.99 -11.10 11.39
CA ALA A 31 -2.32 -11.01 9.97
C ALA A 31 -3.67 -10.34 9.75
N GLN A 32 -4.69 -10.71 10.54
CA GLN A 32 -6.00 -10.09 10.45
C GLN A 32 -5.96 -8.60 10.76
N LYS A 33 -5.19 -8.20 11.76
CA LYS A 33 -5.04 -6.78 12.11
C LYS A 33 -4.39 -5.99 10.99
N PHE A 34 -3.38 -6.56 10.35
CA PHE A 34 -2.75 -5.92 9.21
C PHE A 34 -3.74 -5.74 8.06
N ALA A 35 -4.52 -6.78 7.75
CA ALA A 35 -5.53 -6.71 6.70
C ALA A 35 -6.57 -5.63 6.98
N GLU A 36 -7.07 -5.55 8.23
CA GLU A 36 -8.04 -4.54 8.62
C GLU A 36 -7.49 -3.12 8.48
N ARG A 37 -6.25 -2.90 8.92
CA ARG A 37 -5.60 -1.60 8.77
C ARG A 37 -5.41 -1.21 7.32
N THR A 38 -5.02 -2.18 6.51
CA THR A 38 -4.85 -1.95 5.07
C THR A 38 -6.17 -1.53 4.43
N ILE A 39 -7.25 -2.26 4.71
CA ILE A 39 -8.56 -1.94 4.18
C ILE A 39 -9.01 -0.53 4.59
N LYS A 40 -8.82 -0.17 5.85
CA LYS A 40 -9.18 1.17 6.34
C LYS A 40 -8.40 2.27 5.62
N LYS A 41 -7.11 2.05 5.39
CA LYS A 41 -6.29 3.02 4.66
C LYS A 41 -6.74 3.13 3.21
N LEU A 42 -7.04 2.01 2.59
CA LEU A 42 -7.52 2.01 1.20
C LEU A 42 -8.86 2.74 1.07
N ASP A 43 -9.77 2.57 2.04
CA ASP A 43 -11.02 3.30 2.06
C ASP A 43 -10.81 4.80 2.14
N LYS A 44 -9.86 5.23 2.97
CA LYS A 44 -9.50 6.65 3.07
C LYS A 44 -8.91 7.18 1.77
N ILE A 45 -8.05 6.40 1.13
CA ILE A 45 -7.47 6.79 -0.15
C ILE A 45 -8.57 6.89 -1.22
N ALA A 46 -9.51 5.96 -1.22
CA ALA A 46 -10.62 5.97 -2.18
C ALA A 46 -11.52 7.20 -2.02
N ALA A 47 -11.67 7.68 -0.79
CA ALA A 47 -12.46 8.88 -0.52
C ALA A 47 -11.67 10.16 -0.85
N MET A 48 -10.35 10.12 -0.69
CA MET A 48 -9.49 11.29 -0.81
C MET A 48 -8.10 10.87 -1.31
N PRO A 49 -7.98 10.60 -2.62
CA PRO A 49 -6.79 9.92 -3.16
C PRO A 49 -5.52 10.74 -3.22
N TYR A 50 -5.61 12.07 -3.11
CA TYR A 50 -4.43 12.91 -3.23
C TYR A 50 -3.81 13.15 -1.87
N GLN A 51 -2.61 12.59 -1.66
CA GLN A 51 -1.89 12.66 -0.41
C GLN A 51 -0.76 13.68 -0.49
N PRO A 52 -0.36 14.26 0.65
CA PRO A 52 0.70 15.28 0.66
C PRO A 52 2.10 14.71 0.44
N LYS A 53 2.29 13.41 0.55
CA LYS A 53 3.60 12.79 0.38
C LYS A 53 3.75 12.22 -1.01
N PHE A 54 4.79 12.67 -1.70
CA PHE A 54 5.08 12.25 -3.06
C PHE A 54 6.45 11.60 -3.13
N THR A 55 6.63 10.76 -4.14
CA THR A 55 7.92 10.17 -4.46
C THR A 55 8.69 11.10 -5.41
N SER A 56 9.87 10.68 -5.87
CA SER A 56 10.59 11.42 -6.90
C SER A 56 9.90 11.35 -8.26
N GLN A 57 8.98 10.40 -8.44
CA GLN A 57 8.20 10.28 -9.68
C GLN A 57 6.94 11.11 -9.58
N PRO A 58 6.69 12.03 -10.51
CA PRO A 58 5.59 13.01 -10.39
C PRO A 58 4.20 12.42 -10.24
N THR A 59 3.96 11.23 -10.78
CA THR A 59 2.65 10.61 -10.77
C THR A 59 2.48 9.57 -9.66
N VAL A 60 3.54 9.27 -8.91
CA VAL A 60 3.50 8.22 -7.89
C VAL A 60 3.44 8.85 -6.51
N GLN A 61 2.45 8.43 -5.74
CA GLN A 61 2.27 8.86 -4.36
C GLN A 61 2.58 7.71 -3.40
N MET A 62 2.89 8.04 -2.16
CA MET A 62 3.12 7.03 -1.14
C MET A 62 2.43 7.39 0.15
N ILE A 63 2.02 6.36 0.89
CA ILE A 63 1.40 6.52 2.19
C ILE A 63 1.82 5.37 3.10
N LYS A 64 2.03 5.67 4.39
CA LYS A 64 2.32 4.63 5.36
C LYS A 64 1.06 3.81 5.64
N LEU A 65 1.15 2.49 5.45
CA LEU A 65 0.09 1.58 5.89
C LEU A 65 0.17 1.35 7.40
N ASP A 66 1.39 1.19 7.90
CA ASP A 66 1.68 1.03 9.32
C ASP A 66 3.12 1.46 9.57
N ARG A 67 3.69 1.10 10.73
CA ARG A 67 5.06 1.47 11.07
C ARG A 67 6.09 0.84 10.15
N LYS A 68 5.76 -0.28 9.52
CA LYS A 68 6.72 -1.12 8.81
C LYS A 68 6.58 -1.07 7.29
N ASN A 69 5.44 -0.61 6.80
CA ASN A 69 5.12 -0.73 5.37
C ASN A 69 4.61 0.55 4.78
N VAL A 70 5.06 0.81 3.55
CA VAL A 70 4.64 1.96 2.75
C VAL A 70 3.93 1.43 1.51
N LEU A 71 2.82 2.05 1.16
CA LEU A 71 2.09 1.75 -0.07
C LEU A 71 2.43 2.79 -1.13
N PHE A 72 2.82 2.34 -2.31
CA PHE A 72 2.97 3.20 -3.49
C PHE A 72 1.74 3.04 -4.38
N PHE A 73 1.20 4.16 -4.82
CA PHE A 73 0.03 4.13 -5.70
C PHE A 73 0.05 5.32 -6.65
N THR A 74 -0.74 5.23 -7.70
CA THR A 74 -0.97 6.34 -8.62
C THR A 74 -2.45 6.47 -8.88
N VAL A 75 -2.87 7.68 -9.27
CA VAL A 75 -4.27 7.98 -9.57
C VAL A 75 -4.38 8.25 -11.07
N GLU A 76 -5.23 7.48 -11.75
CA GLU A 76 -5.50 7.64 -13.17
C GLU A 76 -7.01 7.64 -13.39
N ASN A 77 -7.54 8.75 -13.89
CA ASN A 77 -8.98 8.93 -14.05
C ASN A 77 -9.66 8.69 -12.69
N ASN A 78 -10.61 7.76 -12.62
CA ASN A 78 -11.28 7.43 -11.37
C ASN A 78 -10.70 6.16 -10.72
N ASN A 79 -9.48 5.79 -11.10
CA ASN A 79 -8.84 4.58 -10.59
C ASN A 79 -7.66 4.93 -9.70
N ILE A 80 -7.55 4.21 -8.58
CA ILE A 80 -6.38 4.25 -7.72
C ILE A 80 -5.66 2.93 -7.96
N ILE A 81 -4.48 3.02 -8.57
CA ILE A 81 -3.71 1.84 -8.96
C ILE A 81 -2.66 1.59 -7.89
N LEU A 82 -2.79 0.46 -7.19
CA LEU A 82 -1.88 0.08 -6.11
C LEU A 82 -0.67 -0.59 -6.74
N LEU A 83 0.50 0.04 -6.58
CA LEU A 83 1.72 -0.37 -7.27
C LEU A 83 2.53 -1.38 -6.49
N SER A 84 2.78 -1.12 -5.20
CA SER A 84 3.53 -2.05 -4.36
C SER A 84 3.40 -1.68 -2.89
N ILE A 85 3.69 -2.66 -2.03
CA ILE A 85 3.83 -2.43 -0.59
C ILE A 85 5.29 -2.73 -0.26
N TYR A 86 5.99 -1.73 0.26
CA TYR A 86 7.44 -1.79 0.43
C TYR A 86 7.81 -1.63 1.91
N PRO A 87 8.76 -2.43 2.43
CA PRO A 87 9.18 -2.33 3.83
C PRO A 87 9.83 -0.97 4.12
N TYR A 88 9.35 -0.30 5.17
CA TYR A 88 9.85 1.02 5.53
C TYR A 88 11.31 0.99 6.02
N LYS A 89 11.75 -0.13 6.59
CA LYS A 89 13.13 -0.29 7.06
C LYS A 89 14.15 -0.29 5.93
N LYS A 90 13.75 -0.73 4.75
CA LYS A 90 14.59 -0.62 3.56
C LYS A 90 14.57 0.82 3.09
N ASP A 91 15.63 1.22 2.40
CA ASP A 91 15.67 2.55 1.80
C ASP A 91 14.58 2.64 0.72
N ILE A 92 13.51 3.38 1.00
CA ILE A 92 12.38 3.49 0.08
C ILE A 92 12.77 4.13 -1.25
N THR A 93 13.85 4.91 -1.27
CA THR A 93 14.33 5.53 -2.52
C THR A 93 14.86 4.49 -3.50
N LYS A 94 15.13 3.26 -3.04
CA LYS A 94 15.58 2.16 -3.89
C LYS A 94 14.43 1.38 -4.51
N SER A 95 13.19 1.66 -4.11
CA SER A 95 12.04 1.06 -4.78
C SER A 95 11.93 1.60 -6.21
N SER A 96 11.56 0.72 -7.16
CA SER A 96 11.34 1.16 -8.54
C SER A 96 10.16 2.14 -8.65
N HIS A 97 9.33 2.23 -7.62
CA HIS A 97 8.17 3.12 -7.60
C HIS A 97 8.45 4.46 -6.92
N TYR A 98 9.60 4.60 -6.29
CA TYR A 98 9.96 5.88 -5.68
C TYR A 98 10.41 6.87 -6.74
#